data_bd200c3e11f756fb5b1fb4956fbf9dc6
#
_entry.id   bd200c3e11f756fb5b1fb4956fbf9dc6
#
_cell.length_a   1.000
_cell.length_b   1.000
_cell.length_c   1.000
_cell.angle_alpha   90.00
_cell.angle_beta   90.00
_cell.angle_gamma   90.00
#
_symmetry.space_group_name_H-M   'P 1'
#
loop_
_entity.id
_entity.type
_entity.pdbx_description
1 polymer ?
#
loop_
_entity_poly.entity_id
_entity_poly.type
_entity_poly.pdbx_seq_one_letter_code
_entity_poly.pdbx_strand_id
1 'polypeptide(L)'
;MTTHALDLTRPAPIPLRVRALKRAFDIVSASTALVALSPVFAGIAIAIRIDSKGSVIFRQKRLRPGPDGEPIDFWMYKFRSMRPASKDAGPAWATDDGEQDRITRIGAFLRKHRLDELPQFANVLLGDMSLVGPRPEVRFFADQLDEKIPGYNDRHMVLRPGITGWAQVQAGYAGDETANREKLVHDLAYVAHLYRLRTYLRMEAKVIVRTFRVVLTGHGAK
;
A
#
# COMPACT_ATOMS: atom_id res chain seq x y z
N MET A 1 -5.63 44.55 0.83
CA MET A 1 -5.84 43.57 -0.24
C MET A 1 -4.66 42.61 -0.22
N THR A 2 -4.79 41.49 0.49
CA THR A 2 -3.75 40.45 0.58
C THR A 2 -3.88 39.57 -0.68
N THR A 3 -2.99 39.76 -1.62
CA THR A 3 -2.80 38.84 -2.76
C THR A 3 -2.40 37.48 -2.21
N HIS A 4 -3.34 36.53 -2.16
CA HIS A 4 -2.99 35.13 -2.02
C HIS A 4 -2.19 34.74 -3.27
N ALA A 5 -0.87 34.69 -3.15
CA ALA A 5 -0.04 34.03 -4.13
C ALA A 5 -0.54 32.59 -4.22
N LEU A 6 -0.97 32.19 -5.41
CA LEU A 6 -1.31 30.78 -5.71
C LEU A 6 -0.05 29.97 -5.44
N ASP A 7 -0.07 29.18 -4.38
CA ASP A 7 0.98 28.22 -4.09
C ASP A 7 0.87 27.08 -5.13
N LEU A 8 1.61 27.23 -6.22
CA LEU A 8 1.65 26.26 -7.33
C LEU A 8 2.36 24.95 -6.95
N THR A 9 2.90 24.89 -5.75
CA THR A 9 3.63 23.70 -5.25
C THR A 9 2.71 22.64 -4.65
N ARG A 10 1.47 23.00 -4.28
CA ARG A 10 0.48 22.07 -3.72
C ARG A 10 -0.58 21.72 -4.76
N PRO A 11 -0.80 20.43 -5.07
CA PRO A 11 -1.87 20.02 -5.96
C PRO A 11 -3.24 20.48 -5.41
N ALA A 12 -4.14 20.89 -6.29
CA ALA A 12 -5.50 21.28 -5.89
C ALA A 12 -6.16 20.15 -5.08
N PRO A 13 -6.98 20.44 -4.07
CA PRO A 13 -7.62 19.40 -3.27
C PRO A 13 -8.59 18.57 -4.12
N ILE A 14 -8.56 17.26 -3.95
CA ILE A 14 -9.50 16.35 -4.61
C ILE A 14 -10.93 16.72 -4.22
N PRO A 15 -11.88 16.80 -5.18
CA PRO A 15 -13.25 17.19 -4.92
C PRO A 15 -13.90 16.37 -3.80
N LEU A 16 -14.59 17.05 -2.87
CA LEU A 16 -15.19 16.42 -1.68
C LEU A 16 -16.07 15.21 -2.01
N ARG A 17 -16.90 15.34 -3.08
CA ARG A 17 -17.76 14.24 -3.57
C ARG A 17 -16.97 12.99 -3.95
N VAL A 18 -15.79 13.14 -4.56
CA VAL A 18 -14.93 12.00 -4.92
C VAL A 18 -14.29 11.41 -3.68
N ARG A 19 -13.79 12.25 -2.77
CA ARG A 19 -13.25 11.80 -1.48
C ARG A 19 -14.28 11.05 -0.64
N ALA A 20 -15.51 11.57 -0.54
CA ALA A 20 -16.59 10.95 0.20
C ALA A 20 -17.00 9.61 -0.40
N LEU A 21 -17.19 9.55 -1.74
CA LEU A 21 -17.53 8.30 -2.43
C LEU A 21 -16.42 7.26 -2.30
N LYS A 22 -15.17 7.67 -2.47
CA LYS A 22 -14.01 6.78 -2.28
C LYS A 22 -13.98 6.23 -0.86
N ARG A 23 -14.18 7.07 0.14
CA ARG A 23 -14.20 6.64 1.54
C ARG A 23 -15.36 5.68 1.85
N ALA A 24 -16.55 5.96 1.34
CA ALA A 24 -17.71 5.07 1.49
C ALA A 24 -17.44 3.70 0.86
N PHE A 25 -16.89 3.69 -0.35
CA PHE A 25 -16.49 2.46 -1.04
C PHE A 25 -15.43 1.69 -0.26
N ASP A 26 -14.39 2.36 0.25
CA ASP A 26 -13.34 1.77 1.09
C ASP A 26 -13.94 1.08 2.33
N ILE A 27 -14.84 1.77 3.06
CA ILE A 27 -15.44 1.24 4.28
C ILE A 27 -16.31 0.02 3.97
N VAL A 28 -17.21 0.13 3.00
CA VAL A 28 -18.13 -0.97 2.63
C VAL A 28 -17.33 -2.20 2.20
N SER A 29 -16.36 -2.01 1.29
CA SER A 29 -15.58 -3.12 0.76
C SER A 29 -14.68 -3.77 1.82
N ALA A 30 -14.02 -2.96 2.67
CA ALA A 30 -13.17 -3.49 3.73
C ALA A 30 -13.98 -4.23 4.81
N SER A 31 -15.15 -3.72 5.19
CA SER A 31 -16.05 -4.38 6.13
C SER A 31 -16.54 -5.72 5.57
N THR A 32 -17.00 -5.72 4.31
CA THR A 32 -17.44 -6.94 3.62
C THR A 32 -16.30 -7.96 3.54
N ALA A 33 -15.10 -7.53 3.16
CA ALA A 33 -13.94 -8.41 3.07
C ALA A 33 -13.57 -9.02 4.42
N LEU A 34 -13.53 -8.24 5.50
CA LEU A 34 -13.20 -8.74 6.84
C LEU A 34 -14.21 -9.76 7.35
N VAL A 35 -15.50 -9.53 7.10
CA VAL A 35 -16.56 -10.48 7.49
C VAL A 35 -16.51 -11.74 6.63
N ALA A 36 -16.51 -11.59 5.31
CA ALA A 36 -16.55 -12.72 4.38
C ALA A 36 -15.30 -13.61 4.45
N LEU A 37 -14.13 -13.00 4.68
CA LEU A 37 -12.84 -13.71 4.78
C LEU A 37 -12.49 -14.12 6.21
N SER A 38 -13.35 -13.90 7.20
CA SER A 38 -13.07 -14.25 8.60
C SER A 38 -12.67 -15.73 8.81
N PRO A 39 -13.27 -16.74 8.13
CA PRO A 39 -12.80 -18.13 8.24
C PRO A 39 -11.40 -18.32 7.65
N VAL A 40 -11.07 -17.61 6.56
CA VAL A 40 -9.74 -17.63 5.94
C VAL A 40 -8.71 -17.01 6.88
N PHE A 41 -9.05 -15.90 7.56
CA PHE A 41 -8.18 -15.29 8.58
C PHE A 41 -7.87 -16.29 9.71
N ALA A 42 -8.88 -17.01 10.20
CA ALA A 42 -8.69 -18.01 11.25
C ALA A 42 -7.76 -19.15 10.76
N GLY A 43 -8.01 -19.68 9.56
CA GLY A 43 -7.16 -20.72 8.95
C GLY A 43 -5.71 -20.28 8.79
N ILE A 44 -5.47 -19.08 8.26
CA ILE A 44 -4.12 -18.51 8.11
C ILE A 44 -3.47 -18.32 9.49
N ALA A 45 -4.19 -17.81 10.48
CA ALA A 45 -3.67 -17.62 11.84
C ALA A 45 -3.20 -18.93 12.47
N ILE A 46 -3.97 -20.00 12.32
CA ILE A 46 -3.62 -21.34 12.80
C ILE A 46 -2.38 -21.83 12.04
N ALA A 47 -2.34 -21.74 10.71
CA ALA A 47 -1.22 -22.19 9.90
C ALA A 47 0.09 -21.49 10.29
N ILE A 48 0.06 -20.15 10.50
CA ILE A 48 1.23 -19.37 10.95
C ILE A 48 1.72 -19.84 12.33
N ARG A 49 0.80 -20.16 13.25
CA ARG A 49 1.15 -20.61 14.60
C ARG A 49 1.80 -21.99 14.59
N ILE A 50 1.37 -22.88 13.69
CA ILE A 50 1.96 -24.21 13.51
C ILE A 50 3.35 -24.09 12.85
N ASP A 51 3.49 -23.21 11.84
CA ASP A 51 4.72 -23.09 11.05
C ASP A 51 5.88 -22.44 11.85
N SER A 52 5.58 -21.47 12.73
CA SER A 52 6.61 -20.77 13.51
C SER A 52 6.07 -20.10 14.77
N LYS A 53 6.92 -20.03 15.82
CA LYS A 53 6.59 -19.38 17.11
C LYS A 53 6.51 -17.85 16.94
N GLY A 54 5.58 -17.19 17.64
CA GLY A 54 5.47 -15.74 17.74
C GLY A 54 4.11 -15.18 17.30
N SER A 55 3.99 -13.87 17.14
CA SER A 55 2.74 -13.19 16.75
C SER A 55 2.26 -13.61 15.36
N VAL A 56 0.95 -13.77 15.18
CA VAL A 56 0.31 -14.00 13.88
C VAL A 56 0.36 -12.74 13.01
N ILE A 57 0.18 -11.58 13.64
CA ILE A 57 0.20 -10.28 12.95
C ILE A 57 1.58 -9.64 13.07
N PHE A 58 2.13 -9.27 11.96
CA PHE A 58 3.29 -8.40 11.82
C PHE A 58 2.83 -6.95 11.64
N ARG A 59 3.55 -6.02 12.27
CA ARG A 59 3.27 -4.59 12.17
C ARG A 59 4.54 -3.86 11.73
N GLN A 60 4.38 -2.95 10.79
CA GLN A 60 5.49 -2.12 10.29
C GLN A 60 5.02 -0.69 10.09
N LYS A 61 5.84 0.28 10.51
CA LYS A 61 5.56 1.68 10.24
C LYS A 61 5.71 1.97 8.75
N ARG A 62 4.74 2.70 8.21
CA ARG A 62 4.67 3.14 6.83
C ARG A 62 4.17 4.57 6.77
N LEU A 63 4.36 5.26 5.65
CA LEU A 63 3.94 6.63 5.43
C LEU A 63 2.48 6.72 4.93
N ARG A 64 1.77 7.73 5.44
CA ARG A 64 0.48 8.21 4.93
C ARG A 64 0.39 9.73 5.04
N PRO A 65 -0.53 10.40 4.32
CA PRO A 65 -0.78 11.83 4.53
C PRO A 65 -1.20 12.14 5.95
N GLY A 66 -0.57 13.14 6.54
CA GLY A 66 -1.00 13.77 7.78
C GLY A 66 -2.07 14.84 7.55
N PRO A 67 -2.60 15.44 8.63
CA PRO A 67 -3.59 16.52 8.57
C PRO A 67 -3.10 17.73 7.78
N ASP A 68 -1.82 18.05 7.91
CA ASP A 68 -1.19 19.22 7.29
C ASP A 68 -0.64 18.92 5.88
N GLY A 69 -0.86 17.71 5.37
CA GLY A 69 -0.34 17.23 4.10
C GLY A 69 1.07 16.63 4.19
N GLU A 70 1.78 16.80 5.32
CA GLU A 70 3.08 16.16 5.52
C GLU A 70 2.95 14.66 5.79
N PRO A 71 3.91 13.83 5.31
CA PRO A 71 3.86 12.40 5.54
C PRO A 71 4.06 12.04 7.02
N ILE A 72 3.13 11.28 7.58
CA ILE A 72 3.21 10.75 8.95
C ILE A 72 3.24 9.23 8.95
N ASP A 73 3.80 8.65 10.03
CA ASP A 73 3.86 7.22 10.21
C ASP A 73 2.52 6.65 10.69
N PHE A 74 2.14 5.48 10.16
CA PHE A 74 1.07 4.65 10.67
C PHE A 74 1.51 3.18 10.78
N TRP A 75 0.81 2.38 11.59
CA TRP A 75 1.08 0.94 11.72
C TRP A 75 0.31 0.16 10.65
N MET A 76 1.02 -0.33 9.66
CA MET A 76 0.48 -1.24 8.65
C MET A 76 0.48 -2.67 9.18
N TYR A 77 -0.64 -3.38 9.03
CA TYR A 77 -0.83 -4.76 9.48
C TYR A 77 -0.65 -5.75 8.34
N LYS A 78 0.06 -6.85 8.61
CA LYS A 78 0.20 -8.00 7.72
C LYS A 78 0.13 -9.30 8.51
N PHE A 79 -0.19 -10.40 7.87
CA PHE A 79 0.15 -11.68 8.43
C PHE A 79 1.67 -11.88 8.42
N ARG A 80 2.19 -12.48 9.48
CA ARG A 80 3.61 -12.79 9.56
C ARG A 80 3.97 -13.85 8.51
N SER A 81 4.87 -13.51 7.60
CA SER A 81 5.37 -14.39 6.53
C SER A 81 6.87 -14.68 6.67
N MET A 82 7.54 -14.07 7.66
CA MET A 82 8.98 -14.17 7.88
C MET A 82 9.28 -14.38 9.35
N ARG A 83 10.40 -15.05 9.63
CA ARG A 83 10.97 -15.13 10.98
C ARG A 83 11.44 -13.74 11.42
N PRO A 84 11.44 -13.42 12.73
CA PRO A 84 11.98 -12.16 13.21
C PRO A 84 13.41 -11.94 12.73
N ALA A 85 13.75 -10.71 12.38
CA ALA A 85 15.14 -10.31 12.16
C ALA A 85 15.94 -10.40 13.49
N SER A 86 17.28 -10.41 13.39
CA SER A 86 18.12 -10.18 14.54
C SER A 86 17.80 -8.81 15.15
N LYS A 87 18.01 -8.63 16.46
CA LYS A 87 17.71 -7.37 17.15
C LYS A 87 18.48 -6.18 16.57
N ASP A 88 19.64 -6.47 15.97
CA ASP A 88 20.55 -5.47 15.40
C ASP A 88 20.39 -5.25 13.88
N ALA A 89 19.45 -5.96 13.25
CA ALA A 89 19.16 -5.78 11.82
C ALA A 89 18.40 -4.47 11.61
N GLY A 90 19.03 -3.55 10.90
CA GLY A 90 18.41 -2.33 10.40
C GLY A 90 17.35 -2.59 9.32
N PRO A 91 16.76 -1.52 8.75
CA PRO A 91 15.89 -1.64 7.60
C PRO A 91 16.63 -2.29 6.42
N ALA A 92 16.05 -3.35 5.84
CA ALA A 92 16.60 -4.05 4.68
C ALA A 92 15.62 -4.00 3.50
N TRP A 93 16.15 -3.94 2.28
CA TRP A 93 15.33 -4.06 1.08
C TRP A 93 14.82 -5.51 0.97
N ALA A 94 13.57 -5.66 0.47
CA ALA A 94 12.97 -6.99 0.30
C ALA A 94 13.71 -7.90 -0.70
N THR A 95 14.67 -7.33 -1.43
CA THR A 95 15.54 -8.02 -2.39
C THR A 95 16.86 -8.47 -1.80
N ASP A 96 17.17 -8.10 -0.55
CA ASP A 96 18.43 -8.48 0.09
C ASP A 96 18.43 -9.99 0.40
N ASP A 97 19.52 -10.67 0.10
CA ASP A 97 19.66 -12.14 0.18
C ASP A 97 19.31 -12.68 1.58
N GLY A 98 19.73 -12.00 2.64
CA GLY A 98 19.41 -12.38 4.02
C GLY A 98 17.93 -12.28 4.41
N GLU A 99 17.12 -11.53 3.67
CA GLU A 99 15.68 -11.45 3.87
C GLU A 99 14.94 -12.67 3.31
N GLN A 100 15.45 -13.28 2.24
CA GLN A 100 14.86 -14.47 1.62
C GLN A 100 14.88 -15.69 2.56
N ASP A 101 16.00 -15.90 3.29
CA ASP A 101 16.18 -17.03 4.20
C ASP A 101 15.26 -16.98 5.43
N ARG A 102 14.68 -15.83 5.71
CA ARG A 102 13.75 -15.63 6.82
C ARG A 102 12.32 -16.02 6.46
N ILE A 103 12.01 -16.18 5.17
CA ILE A 103 10.66 -16.51 4.73
C ILE A 103 10.28 -17.91 5.23
N THR A 104 9.14 -18.02 5.92
CA THR A 104 8.66 -19.31 6.39
C THR A 104 7.94 -20.07 5.26
N ARG A 105 7.72 -21.39 5.42
CA ARG A 105 7.03 -22.19 4.38
C ARG A 105 5.63 -21.67 4.09
N ILE A 106 4.86 -21.42 5.15
CA ILE A 106 3.53 -20.79 5.01
C ILE A 106 3.68 -19.36 4.50
N GLY A 107 4.68 -18.62 4.97
CA GLY A 107 4.98 -17.27 4.50
C GLY A 107 5.22 -17.17 3.00
N ALA A 108 5.94 -18.10 2.41
CA ALA A 108 6.15 -18.16 0.96
C ALA A 108 4.82 -18.31 0.19
N PHE A 109 3.94 -19.20 0.66
CA PHE A 109 2.61 -19.35 0.08
C PHE A 109 1.76 -18.07 0.21
N LEU A 110 1.73 -17.47 1.41
CA LEU A 110 0.97 -16.23 1.66
C LEU A 110 1.45 -15.10 0.76
N ARG A 111 2.77 -14.89 0.65
CA ARG A 111 3.37 -13.83 -0.20
C ARG A 111 3.07 -14.06 -1.68
N LYS A 112 3.21 -15.29 -2.17
CA LYS A 112 2.90 -15.65 -3.57
C LYS A 112 1.47 -15.27 -3.95
N HIS A 113 0.51 -15.46 -3.03
CA HIS A 113 -0.90 -15.19 -3.26
C HIS A 113 -1.38 -13.86 -2.65
N ARG A 114 -0.45 -13.04 -2.10
CA ARG A 114 -0.73 -11.77 -1.42
C ARG A 114 -1.72 -11.87 -0.26
N LEU A 115 -1.87 -13.06 0.29
CA LEU A 115 -2.75 -13.31 1.45
C LEU A 115 -2.18 -12.71 2.73
N ASP A 116 -0.87 -12.48 2.79
CA ASP A 116 -0.22 -11.78 3.89
C ASP A 116 -0.69 -10.33 4.04
N GLU A 117 -1.23 -9.73 3.01
CA GLU A 117 -1.70 -8.34 3.01
C GLU A 117 -3.18 -8.19 3.44
N LEU A 118 -3.93 -9.29 3.63
CA LEU A 118 -5.35 -9.23 4.02
C LEU A 118 -5.62 -8.42 5.31
N PRO A 119 -4.77 -8.44 6.37
CA PRO A 119 -5.01 -7.61 7.56
C PRO A 119 -5.01 -6.10 7.28
N GLN A 120 -4.53 -5.63 6.14
CA GLN A 120 -4.59 -4.21 5.76
C GLN A 120 -6.04 -3.72 5.55
N PHE A 121 -7.03 -4.61 5.35
CA PHE A 121 -8.44 -4.19 5.39
C PHE A 121 -8.82 -3.52 6.71
N ALA A 122 -8.19 -3.91 7.84
CA ALA A 122 -8.35 -3.19 9.10
C ALA A 122 -7.76 -1.78 9.02
N ASN A 123 -6.60 -1.57 8.39
CA ASN A 123 -6.06 -0.22 8.17
C ASN A 123 -6.97 0.63 7.28
N VAL A 124 -7.65 0.03 6.32
CA VAL A 124 -8.64 0.74 5.50
C VAL A 124 -9.81 1.21 6.36
N LEU A 125 -10.35 0.36 7.24
CA LEU A 125 -11.43 0.75 8.15
C LEU A 125 -11.01 1.84 9.14
N LEU A 126 -9.81 1.75 9.69
CA LEU A 126 -9.24 2.76 10.59
C LEU A 126 -9.01 4.11 9.88
N GLY A 127 -8.94 4.11 8.56
CA GLY A 127 -8.70 5.31 7.76
C GLY A 127 -7.23 5.63 7.52
N ASP A 128 -6.33 4.73 7.87
CA ASP A 128 -4.91 4.87 7.55
C ASP A 128 -4.62 4.57 6.08
N MET A 129 -5.40 3.66 5.49
CA MET A 129 -5.28 3.21 4.11
C MET A 129 -6.58 3.34 3.32
N SER A 130 -6.48 3.10 2.03
CA SER A 130 -7.57 2.95 1.05
C SER A 130 -7.43 1.60 0.36
N LEU A 131 -8.47 1.14 -0.33
CA LEU A 131 -8.34 -0.05 -1.19
C LEU A 131 -7.37 0.21 -2.33
N VAL A 132 -7.55 1.34 -3.04
CA VAL A 132 -6.71 1.75 -4.16
C VAL A 132 -5.97 3.04 -3.81
N GLY A 133 -4.67 3.02 -3.97
CA GLY A 133 -3.79 4.17 -3.72
C GLY A 133 -2.32 3.83 -3.98
N PRO A 134 -1.41 4.78 -3.82
CA PRO A 134 0.01 4.52 -3.87
C PRO A 134 0.42 3.45 -2.84
N ARG A 135 1.45 2.64 -3.16
CA ARG A 135 1.97 1.68 -2.19
C ARG A 135 2.60 2.41 -1.00
N PRO A 136 2.27 2.01 0.26
CA PRO A 136 2.89 2.63 1.43
C PRO A 136 4.38 2.26 1.52
N GLU A 137 5.25 3.24 1.72
CA GLU A 137 6.69 3.03 1.89
C GLU A 137 7.13 3.17 3.36
N VAL A 138 8.25 2.54 3.71
CA VAL A 138 8.96 2.79 4.97
C VAL A 138 9.65 4.14 4.84
N ARG A 139 9.58 4.99 5.88
CA ARG A 139 10.18 6.33 5.88
C ARG A 139 11.64 6.32 5.40
N PHE A 140 12.46 5.45 5.97
CA PHE A 140 13.86 5.33 5.60
C PHE A 140 14.09 5.17 4.09
N PHE A 141 13.30 4.30 3.43
CA PHE A 141 13.42 4.10 1.98
C PHE A 141 12.77 5.23 1.18
N ALA A 142 11.68 5.79 1.67
CA ALA A 142 11.00 6.91 1.04
C ALA A 142 11.91 8.13 0.98
N ASP A 143 12.61 8.45 2.07
CA ASP A 143 13.53 9.56 2.15
C ASP A 143 14.74 9.37 1.22
N GLN A 144 15.33 8.17 1.18
CA GLN A 144 16.40 7.84 0.22
C GLN A 144 15.98 7.93 -1.24
N LEU A 145 14.72 7.55 -1.53
CA LEU A 145 14.19 7.66 -2.89
C LEU A 145 13.87 9.11 -3.25
N ASP A 146 13.45 9.92 -2.30
CA ASP A 146 13.17 11.35 -2.53
C ASP A 146 14.45 12.15 -2.82
N GLU A 147 15.58 11.79 -2.18
CA GLU A 147 16.89 12.34 -2.49
C GLU A 147 17.32 12.06 -3.95
N LYS A 148 17.00 10.87 -4.47
CA LYS A 148 17.35 10.44 -5.84
C LYS A 148 16.30 10.84 -6.88
N ILE A 149 15.06 10.90 -6.48
CA ILE A 149 13.89 11.20 -7.32
C ILE A 149 13.11 12.31 -6.64
N PRO A 150 13.46 13.59 -6.85
CA PRO A 150 12.79 14.72 -6.23
C PRO A 150 11.27 14.65 -6.42
N GLY A 151 10.51 14.82 -5.33
CA GLY A 151 9.06 14.71 -5.32
C GLY A 151 8.52 13.27 -5.22
N TYR A 152 9.38 12.29 -4.93
CA TYR A 152 8.93 10.91 -4.74
C TYR A 152 7.95 10.78 -3.56
N ASN A 153 8.13 11.59 -2.53
CA ASN A 153 7.26 11.62 -1.35
C ASN A 153 5.92 12.35 -1.57
N ASP A 154 5.77 13.17 -2.62
CA ASP A 154 4.54 13.93 -2.90
C ASP A 154 3.32 13.00 -3.02
N ARG A 155 3.49 11.79 -3.54
CA ARG A 155 2.44 10.78 -3.61
C ARG A 155 1.87 10.39 -2.24
N HIS A 156 2.69 10.51 -1.17
CA HIS A 156 2.28 10.23 0.22
C HIS A 156 1.64 11.43 0.92
N MET A 157 1.68 12.61 0.29
CA MET A 157 1.04 13.83 0.80
C MET A 157 -0.41 13.98 0.33
N VAL A 158 -0.76 13.42 -0.82
CA VAL A 158 -2.06 13.65 -1.48
C VAL A 158 -3.09 12.57 -1.15
N LEU A 159 -2.67 11.30 -1.12
CA LEU A 159 -3.57 10.16 -1.03
C LEU A 159 -3.17 9.20 0.09
N ARG A 160 -4.20 8.63 0.76
CA ARG A 160 -3.99 7.46 1.60
C ARG A 160 -3.37 6.34 0.76
N PRO A 161 -2.37 5.63 1.32
CA PRO A 161 -1.77 4.49 0.64
C PRO A 161 -2.82 3.39 0.41
N GLY A 162 -2.65 2.63 -0.68
CA GLY A 162 -3.56 1.57 -1.08
C GLY A 162 -3.06 0.17 -0.73
N ILE A 163 -4.00 -0.76 -0.54
CA ILE A 163 -3.71 -2.20 -0.56
C ILE A 163 -3.22 -2.56 -1.97
N THR A 164 -3.88 -2.01 -2.99
CA THR A 164 -3.47 -2.07 -4.39
C THR A 164 -3.37 -0.67 -4.97
N GLY A 165 -2.76 -0.52 -6.15
CA GLY A 165 -2.61 0.76 -6.81
C GLY A 165 -2.30 0.65 -8.29
N TRP A 166 -2.46 1.76 -9.01
CA TRP A 166 -2.21 1.76 -10.45
C TRP A 166 -0.76 1.39 -10.78
N ALA A 167 0.22 1.94 -10.07
CA ALA A 167 1.61 1.57 -10.22
C ALA A 167 1.84 0.07 -9.95
N GLN A 168 1.22 -0.48 -8.91
CA GLN A 168 1.39 -1.90 -8.53
C GLN A 168 0.87 -2.87 -9.59
N VAL A 169 -0.24 -2.53 -10.28
CA VAL A 169 -0.81 -3.39 -11.33
C VAL A 169 -0.19 -3.17 -12.71
N GLN A 170 0.65 -2.15 -12.89
CA GLN A 170 1.33 -1.84 -14.15
C GLN A 170 2.80 -2.27 -14.14
N ALA A 171 3.57 -1.84 -13.14
CA ALA A 171 5.03 -1.97 -13.09
C ALA A 171 5.53 -3.15 -12.24
N GLY A 172 4.67 -3.80 -11.46
CA GLY A 172 5.10 -4.88 -10.56
C GLY A 172 6.04 -4.38 -9.44
N TYR A 173 7.00 -5.21 -9.05
CA TYR A 173 8.06 -4.85 -8.11
C TYR A 173 9.21 -4.16 -8.84
N ALA A 174 9.54 -2.95 -8.40
CA ALA A 174 10.69 -2.21 -8.90
C ALA A 174 11.86 -2.37 -7.94
N GLY A 175 13.01 -2.74 -8.45
CA GLY A 175 14.24 -2.88 -7.67
C GLY A 175 15.24 -1.75 -7.92
N ASP A 176 15.07 -0.95 -8.97
CA ASP A 176 16.01 0.10 -9.35
C ASP A 176 15.35 1.50 -9.39
N GLU A 177 16.17 2.52 -9.61
CA GLU A 177 15.75 3.91 -9.67
C GLU A 177 14.77 4.16 -10.83
N THR A 178 15.04 3.60 -12.01
CA THR A 178 14.20 3.77 -13.21
C THR A 178 12.80 3.27 -12.96
N ALA A 179 12.67 2.07 -12.42
CA ALA A 179 11.38 1.49 -12.09
C ALA A 179 10.65 2.25 -10.97
N ASN A 180 11.37 2.88 -10.02
CA ASN A 180 10.75 3.74 -9.02
C ASN A 180 10.25 5.08 -9.62
N ARG A 181 10.95 5.62 -10.63
CA ARG A 181 10.45 6.77 -11.42
C ARG A 181 9.17 6.42 -12.19
N GLU A 182 9.11 5.25 -12.82
CA GLU A 182 7.90 4.77 -13.49
C GLU A 182 6.73 4.61 -12.51
N LYS A 183 6.97 4.06 -11.33
CA LYS A 183 5.95 3.98 -10.26
C LYS A 183 5.40 5.35 -9.89
N LEU A 184 6.28 6.34 -9.70
CA LEU A 184 5.85 7.70 -9.39
C LEU A 184 4.95 8.26 -10.48
N VAL A 185 5.32 8.09 -11.75
CA VAL A 185 4.51 8.54 -12.90
C VAL A 185 3.12 7.87 -12.87
N HIS A 186 3.04 6.58 -12.60
CA HIS A 186 1.77 5.87 -12.50
C HIS A 186 0.94 6.33 -11.31
N ASP A 187 1.55 6.55 -10.14
CA ASP A 187 0.85 7.03 -8.95
C ASP A 187 0.30 8.46 -9.19
N LEU A 188 1.08 9.35 -9.81
CA LEU A 188 0.62 10.69 -10.16
C LEU A 188 -0.48 10.67 -11.24
N ALA A 189 -0.38 9.77 -12.21
CA ALA A 189 -1.44 9.56 -13.20
C ALA A 189 -2.74 9.09 -12.53
N TYR A 190 -2.69 8.22 -11.52
CA TYR A 190 -3.86 7.85 -10.73
C TYR A 190 -4.46 9.06 -10.02
N VAL A 191 -3.64 9.89 -9.36
CA VAL A 191 -4.08 11.13 -8.70
C VAL A 191 -4.83 12.03 -9.68
N ALA A 192 -4.30 12.22 -10.90
CA ALA A 192 -4.93 13.06 -11.92
C ALA A 192 -6.36 12.62 -12.29
N HIS A 193 -6.67 11.32 -12.20
CA HIS A 193 -8.01 10.80 -12.47
C HIS A 193 -9.02 11.09 -11.37
N LEU A 194 -8.58 11.46 -10.16
CA LEU A 194 -9.46 11.73 -9.02
C LEU A 194 -10.16 13.11 -9.07
N TYR A 195 -9.74 14.00 -9.95
CA TYR A 195 -10.36 15.33 -10.07
C TYR A 195 -11.72 15.33 -10.77
N ARG A 196 -12.08 14.24 -11.46
CA ARG A 196 -13.38 14.10 -12.13
C ARG A 196 -14.02 12.77 -11.76
N LEU A 197 -15.29 12.79 -11.36
CA LEU A 197 -16.01 11.60 -10.91
C LEU A 197 -15.99 10.43 -11.94
N ARG A 198 -16.22 10.74 -13.21
CA ARG A 198 -16.22 9.72 -14.28
C ARG A 198 -14.85 9.06 -14.44
N THR A 199 -13.76 9.82 -14.43
CA THR A 199 -12.39 9.31 -14.59
C THR A 199 -11.98 8.52 -13.35
N TYR A 200 -12.36 9.00 -12.16
CA TYR A 200 -12.18 8.27 -10.89
C TYR A 200 -12.83 6.87 -10.95
N LEU A 201 -14.14 6.80 -11.24
CA LEU A 201 -14.85 5.52 -11.25
C LEU A 201 -14.25 4.52 -12.26
N ARG A 202 -13.88 4.98 -13.45
CA ARG A 202 -13.24 4.15 -14.47
C ARG A 202 -11.86 3.64 -14.02
N MET A 203 -11.06 4.52 -13.41
CA MET A 203 -9.72 4.16 -12.96
C MET A 203 -9.79 3.20 -11.77
N GLU A 204 -10.66 3.45 -10.80
CA GLU A 204 -10.88 2.58 -9.65
C GLU A 204 -11.27 1.16 -10.10
N ALA A 205 -12.29 1.06 -10.96
CA ALA A 205 -12.73 -0.23 -11.52
C ALA A 205 -11.59 -0.92 -12.29
N LYS A 206 -10.82 -0.18 -13.09
CA LYS A 206 -9.69 -0.72 -13.86
C LYS A 206 -8.60 -1.29 -12.95
N VAL A 207 -8.25 -0.59 -11.86
CA VAL A 207 -7.26 -1.07 -10.89
C VAL A 207 -7.77 -2.33 -10.20
N ILE A 208 -9.01 -2.33 -9.73
CA ILE A 208 -9.61 -3.47 -9.03
C ILE A 208 -9.64 -4.71 -9.93
N VAL A 209 -10.13 -4.60 -11.17
CA VAL A 209 -10.18 -5.73 -12.12
C VAL A 209 -8.77 -6.27 -12.41
N ARG A 210 -7.79 -5.39 -12.59
CA ARG A 210 -6.39 -5.82 -12.79
C ARG A 210 -5.80 -6.47 -11.55
N THR A 211 -6.13 -5.97 -10.35
CA THR A 211 -5.71 -6.59 -9.09
C THR A 211 -6.20 -8.03 -8.97
N PHE A 212 -7.47 -8.28 -9.26
CA PHE A 212 -8.00 -9.64 -9.28
C PHE A 212 -7.24 -10.55 -10.26
N ARG A 213 -6.93 -10.03 -11.46
CA ARG A 213 -6.13 -10.79 -12.43
C ARG A 213 -4.75 -11.12 -11.87
N VAL A 214 -4.04 -10.13 -11.29
CA VAL A 214 -2.70 -10.33 -10.69
C VAL A 214 -2.76 -11.36 -9.56
N VAL A 215 -3.76 -11.29 -8.66
CA VAL A 215 -3.91 -12.23 -7.56
C VAL A 215 -4.20 -13.66 -8.05
N LEU A 216 -5.06 -13.82 -9.06
CA LEU A 216 -5.42 -15.12 -9.61
C LEU A 216 -4.31 -15.77 -10.44
N THR A 217 -3.54 -14.97 -11.17
CA THR A 217 -2.47 -15.48 -12.06
C THR A 217 -1.10 -15.54 -11.39
N GLY A 218 -0.94 -14.90 -10.23
CA GLY A 218 0.36 -14.77 -9.54
C GLY A 218 1.38 -13.92 -10.32
N HIS A 219 0.98 -13.24 -11.39
CA HIS A 219 1.88 -12.38 -12.17
C HIS A 219 2.31 -11.16 -11.32
N GLY A 220 3.63 -10.92 -11.23
CA GLY A 220 4.19 -9.80 -10.46
C GLY A 220 4.30 -10.04 -8.96
N ALA A 221 4.10 -11.26 -8.46
CA ALA A 221 4.52 -11.68 -7.12
C ALA A 221 5.97 -12.20 -7.21
N LYS A 222 6.91 -11.48 -6.60
CA LYS A 222 8.27 -11.97 -6.32
C LYS A 222 8.44 -12.09 -4.81
#